data_8f7f000e9ff31c395d5a537081860c9e
#
_entry.id   8f7f000e9ff31c395d5a537081860c9e
#
_cell.length_a   1.000
_cell.length_b   1.000
_cell.length_c   1.000
_cell.angle_alpha   90.00
_cell.angle_beta   90.00
_cell.angle_gamma   90.00
#
_symmetry.space_group_name_H-M   'P 1'
#
loop_
_entity.id
_entity.type
_entity.pdbx_description
1 polymer ?
#
loop_
_entity_poly.entity_id
_entity_poly.type
_entity_poly.pdbx_seq_one_letter_code
_entity_poly.pdbx_strand_id
1 'polypeptide(L)'
;MRAVRRTGLGRALVPLPALAALACAALTGCGSTASARNAPAGITVCAHAGDVDRLTLGRVDSLPRNHVYFSFPAHVAVTGAHRSQAVARALCALPAIPAGTFSCPADWGINYRLIFTAGDSKLAPVTIDATGCQQVHGLGPVRWTVFSPGFWSVLATAAGIGPADQAAFSGTPP
;
A
#
# COMPACT_ATOMS: atom_id res chain seq x y z
N MET A 1 -57.83 -24.46 -13.19
CA MET A 1 -58.93 -23.57 -13.59
C MET A 1 -58.40 -22.22 -13.99
N ARG A 2 -58.77 -21.81 -15.21
CA ARG A 2 -58.73 -20.50 -15.85
C ARG A 2 -57.40 -19.93 -16.29
N ALA A 3 -57.26 -20.07 -17.57
CA ALA A 3 -56.51 -19.25 -18.53
C ALA A 3 -57.11 -17.87 -18.73
N VAL A 4 -56.34 -16.88 -19.10
CA VAL A 4 -56.62 -15.76 -20.02
C VAL A 4 -55.31 -15.27 -20.61
N ARG A 5 -55.07 -15.41 -21.79
CA ARG A 5 -54.93 -14.78 -23.11
C ARG A 5 -55.03 -13.25 -23.13
N ARG A 6 -54.07 -12.59 -23.80
CA ARG A 6 -54.17 -11.78 -25.05
C ARG A 6 -52.95 -10.89 -25.17
N THR A 7 -52.11 -11.05 -26.17
CA THR A 7 -52.12 -10.44 -27.54
C THR A 7 -52.01 -8.92 -27.55
N GLY A 8 -50.94 -8.41 -28.17
CA GLY A 8 -50.80 -7.03 -28.56
C GLY A 8 -49.54 -6.82 -29.41
N LEU A 9 -49.66 -7.07 -30.74
CA LEU A 9 -48.74 -6.59 -31.76
C LEU A 9 -48.78 -5.06 -31.80
N GLY A 10 -47.64 -4.44 -31.93
CA GLY A 10 -47.50 -3.02 -32.28
C GLY A 10 -46.18 -2.77 -32.98
N ARG A 11 -46.20 -2.99 -34.30
CA ARG A 11 -45.17 -2.47 -35.21
C ARG A 11 -45.37 -0.98 -35.36
N ALA A 12 -44.31 -0.18 -35.13
CA ALA A 12 -44.19 1.17 -35.64
C ALA A 12 -42.78 1.37 -36.21
N LEU A 13 -42.70 1.33 -37.51
CA LEU A 13 -41.63 1.88 -38.31
C LEU A 13 -41.80 3.40 -38.36
N VAL A 14 -40.77 4.21 -38.19
CA VAL A 14 -40.59 5.55 -38.80
C VAL A 14 -39.15 6.04 -38.57
N PRO A 15 -38.63 7.02 -39.34
CA PRO A 15 -37.45 6.83 -40.15
C PRO A 15 -36.20 7.58 -39.63
N LEU A 16 -35.06 7.31 -40.27
CA LEU A 16 -33.83 8.11 -40.17
C LEU A 16 -34.05 9.54 -40.70
N PRO A 17 -33.34 10.51 -40.12
CA PRO A 17 -32.63 11.45 -40.97
C PRO A 17 -31.12 11.47 -40.69
N ALA A 18 -30.44 11.80 -41.78
CA ALA A 18 -29.03 11.83 -41.99
C ALA A 18 -28.34 13.06 -41.39
N LEU A 19 -27.01 12.89 -41.18
CA LEU A 19 -25.95 13.88 -41.38
C LEU A 19 -25.96 15.17 -40.53
N ALA A 20 -25.01 15.23 -39.59
CA ALA A 20 -24.14 16.41 -39.44
C ALA A 20 -22.81 15.97 -38.81
N ALA A 21 -21.78 15.88 -39.62
CA ALA A 21 -20.40 15.76 -39.16
C ALA A 21 -19.95 17.13 -38.63
N LEU A 22 -19.74 17.24 -37.31
CA LEU A 22 -18.97 18.33 -36.72
C LEU A 22 -17.67 17.76 -36.20
N ALA A 23 -16.58 18.05 -36.89
CA ALA A 23 -15.22 17.82 -36.43
C ALA A 23 -14.90 18.79 -35.29
N CYS A 24 -14.96 18.33 -34.07
CA CYS A 24 -14.33 19.00 -32.92
C CYS A 24 -12.92 18.46 -32.75
N ALA A 25 -11.93 19.26 -33.20
CA ALA A 25 -10.54 19.06 -32.84
C ALA A 25 -10.38 19.27 -31.33
N ALA A 26 -10.37 18.18 -30.56
CA ALA A 26 -10.06 18.20 -29.15
C ALA A 26 -8.53 18.27 -28.99
N LEU A 27 -8.06 19.42 -28.50
CA LEU A 27 -6.74 19.62 -27.95
C LEU A 27 -6.52 18.59 -26.83
N THR A 28 -5.78 17.53 -27.12
CA THR A 28 -5.31 16.57 -26.13
C THR A 28 -4.27 17.24 -25.25
N GLY A 29 -4.73 17.86 -24.16
CA GLY A 29 -3.87 18.22 -23.05
C GLY A 29 -3.30 16.95 -22.44
N CYS A 30 -1.99 16.74 -22.57
CA CYS A 30 -1.24 15.73 -21.83
C CYS A 30 -1.24 16.09 -20.34
N GLY A 31 -2.35 15.86 -19.66
CA GLY A 31 -2.40 15.73 -18.22
C GLY A 31 -1.95 14.30 -17.88
N SER A 32 -0.66 14.11 -17.60
CA SER A 32 -0.20 12.88 -16.98
C SER A 32 -0.77 12.80 -15.55
N THR A 33 -2.02 12.39 -15.44
CA THR A 33 -2.48 11.81 -14.19
C THR A 33 -1.65 10.54 -13.98
N ALA A 34 -0.69 10.60 -13.05
CA ALA A 34 -0.04 9.41 -12.55
C ALA A 34 -1.16 8.52 -12.00
N SER A 35 -1.65 7.62 -12.84
CA SER A 35 -2.51 6.52 -12.42
C SER A 35 -1.76 5.81 -11.30
N ALA A 36 -2.20 6.00 -10.08
CA ALA A 36 -1.89 5.08 -9.00
C ALA A 36 -2.27 3.71 -9.56
N ARG A 37 -1.27 2.94 -10.00
CA ARG A 37 -1.46 1.58 -10.45
C ARG A 37 -2.02 0.85 -9.24
N ASN A 38 -3.33 0.63 -9.24
CA ASN A 38 -3.98 -0.27 -8.32
C ASN A 38 -3.27 -1.61 -8.51
N ALA A 39 -2.37 -1.94 -7.58
CA ALA A 39 -1.86 -3.29 -7.49
C ALA A 39 -3.10 -4.21 -7.44
N PRO A 40 -3.08 -5.36 -8.13
CA PRO A 40 -4.18 -6.30 -8.04
C PRO A 40 -4.50 -6.48 -6.56
N ALA A 41 -5.79 -6.50 -6.23
CA ALA A 41 -6.28 -6.63 -4.87
C ALA A 41 -5.81 -7.98 -4.30
N GLY A 42 -4.52 -8.04 -3.93
CA GLY A 42 -3.94 -9.14 -3.21
C GLY A 42 -4.56 -9.20 -1.81
N ILE A 43 -4.59 -10.36 -1.23
CA ILE A 43 -5.05 -10.56 0.14
C ILE A 43 -4.19 -9.66 1.04
N THR A 44 -4.83 -8.67 1.66
CA THR A 44 -4.12 -7.69 2.49
C THR A 44 -3.72 -8.29 3.84
N VAL A 45 -2.60 -7.86 4.38
CA VAL A 45 -2.11 -8.34 5.68
C VAL A 45 -3.13 -8.11 6.79
N CYS A 46 -3.92 -7.04 6.74
CA CYS A 46 -4.87 -6.72 7.80
C CYS A 46 -6.07 -7.68 7.87
N ALA A 47 -6.46 -8.29 6.76
CA ALA A 47 -7.48 -9.33 6.76
C ALA A 47 -6.97 -10.65 7.39
N HIS A 48 -5.65 -10.84 7.47
CA HIS A 48 -5.00 -12.07 7.93
C HIS A 48 -3.96 -11.85 9.05
N ALA A 49 -4.05 -10.72 9.77
CA ALA A 49 -3.05 -10.36 10.78
C ALA A 49 -2.87 -11.42 11.88
N GLY A 50 -3.90 -12.23 12.14
CA GLY A 50 -3.86 -13.35 13.09
C GLY A 50 -3.30 -14.66 12.53
N ASP A 51 -3.21 -14.77 11.20
CA ASP A 51 -2.85 -16.02 10.51
C ASP A 51 -1.40 -16.00 10.00
N VAL A 52 -0.73 -14.84 10.01
CA VAL A 52 0.64 -14.73 9.53
C VAL A 52 1.60 -15.49 10.45
N ASP A 53 2.53 -16.24 9.87
CA ASP A 53 3.52 -17.05 10.56
C ASP A 53 4.96 -16.60 10.30
N ARG A 54 5.19 -15.89 9.20
CA ARG A 54 6.51 -15.39 8.77
C ARG A 54 6.42 -13.98 8.23
N LEU A 55 7.52 -13.25 8.40
CA LEU A 55 7.72 -11.94 7.82
C LEU A 55 9.14 -11.85 7.26
N THR A 56 9.28 -11.36 6.05
CA THR A 56 10.57 -10.92 5.50
C THR A 56 10.58 -9.42 5.43
N LEU A 57 11.59 -8.82 6.03
CA LEU A 57 11.88 -7.39 5.99
C LEU A 57 13.04 -7.17 5.02
N GLY A 58 12.85 -6.34 4.02
CA GLY A 58 13.88 -5.93 3.07
C GLY A 58 14.03 -4.41 3.06
N ARG A 59 15.24 -3.89 3.31
CA ARG A 59 15.53 -2.48 3.16
C ARG A 59 15.83 -2.16 1.69
N VAL A 60 15.26 -1.09 1.19
CA VAL A 60 15.52 -0.52 -0.13
C VAL A 60 16.04 0.90 0.07
N ASP A 61 17.22 1.16 -0.46
CA ASP A 61 17.78 2.50 -0.54
C ASP A 61 17.53 3.03 -1.95
N SER A 62 16.60 3.98 -2.07
CA SER A 62 16.23 4.60 -3.34
C SER A 62 17.19 5.73 -3.75
N LEU A 63 18.02 6.20 -2.80
CA LEU A 63 18.98 7.28 -3.00
C LEU A 63 20.38 6.85 -2.49
N PRO A 64 21.01 5.84 -3.12
CA PRO A 64 22.25 5.24 -2.61
C PRO A 64 23.45 6.21 -2.51
N ARG A 65 23.36 7.37 -3.15
CA ARG A 65 24.37 8.43 -3.04
C ARG A 65 24.39 9.12 -1.67
N ASN A 66 23.35 8.93 -0.86
CA ASN A 66 23.27 9.52 0.48
C ASN A 66 24.18 8.82 1.49
N HIS A 67 24.75 7.66 1.14
CA HIS A 67 25.71 6.91 1.97
C HIS A 67 25.25 6.70 3.42
N VAL A 68 23.97 6.34 3.60
CA VAL A 68 23.40 6.11 4.94
C VAL A 68 23.87 4.78 5.49
N TYR A 69 24.30 4.75 6.75
CA TYR A 69 24.79 3.55 7.44
C TYR A 69 23.74 2.93 8.35
N PHE A 70 23.77 1.60 8.46
CA PHE A 70 22.84 0.83 9.28
C PHE A 70 23.59 -0.21 10.13
N SER A 71 23.12 -0.41 11.36
CA SER A 71 23.69 -1.40 12.29
C SER A 71 23.15 -2.81 12.07
N PHE A 72 22.21 -3.02 11.15
CA PHE A 72 21.58 -4.33 10.89
C PHE A 72 21.53 -4.64 9.39
N PRO A 73 21.40 -5.92 9.00
CA PRO A 73 21.38 -6.35 7.60
C PRO A 73 20.23 -5.73 6.80
N ALA A 74 20.43 -5.57 5.49
CA ALA A 74 19.38 -5.09 4.59
C ALA A 74 18.19 -6.07 4.47
N HIS A 75 18.41 -7.36 4.77
CA HIS A 75 17.37 -8.37 4.73
C HIS A 75 17.34 -9.13 6.06
N VAL A 76 16.15 -9.19 6.65
CA VAL A 76 15.90 -9.90 7.91
C VAL A 76 14.70 -10.80 7.73
N ALA A 77 14.85 -12.08 8.10
CA ALA A 77 13.75 -13.03 8.18
C ALA A 77 13.27 -13.13 9.63
N VAL A 78 12.01 -12.81 9.85
CA VAL A 78 11.33 -12.97 11.15
C VAL A 78 10.58 -14.30 11.11
N THR A 79 11.02 -15.23 11.94
CA THR A 79 10.38 -16.53 12.09
C THR A 79 9.56 -16.56 13.38
N GLY A 80 8.43 -17.27 13.33
CA GLY A 80 7.51 -17.42 14.46
C GLY A 80 6.29 -16.53 14.39
N ALA A 81 5.14 -17.18 14.45
CA ALA A 81 3.83 -16.54 14.29
C ALA A 81 3.63 -15.34 15.22
N HIS A 82 3.96 -15.49 16.50
CA HIS A 82 3.75 -14.42 17.49
C HIS A 82 4.42 -13.10 17.11
N ARG A 83 5.68 -13.14 16.66
CA ARG A 83 6.45 -11.93 16.25
C ARG A 83 5.90 -11.34 14.97
N SER A 84 5.63 -12.18 13.97
CA SER A 84 5.07 -11.75 12.69
C SER A 84 3.69 -11.14 12.84
N GLN A 85 2.83 -11.73 13.66
CA GLN A 85 1.50 -11.22 13.99
C GLN A 85 1.55 -9.91 14.78
N ALA A 86 2.53 -9.76 15.69
CA ALA A 86 2.70 -8.50 16.42
C ALA A 86 2.95 -7.33 15.45
N VAL A 87 3.84 -7.53 14.46
CA VAL A 87 4.11 -6.52 13.43
C VAL A 87 2.86 -6.29 12.56
N ALA A 88 2.19 -7.34 12.12
CA ALA A 88 0.98 -7.23 11.31
C ALA A 88 -0.12 -6.43 12.03
N ARG A 89 -0.39 -6.73 13.30
CA ARG A 89 -1.35 -5.98 14.12
C ARG A 89 -0.94 -4.52 14.32
N ALA A 90 0.35 -4.25 14.58
CA ALA A 90 0.85 -2.89 14.73
C ALA A 90 0.70 -2.07 13.44
N LEU A 91 0.97 -2.66 12.27
CA LEU A 91 0.72 -2.04 10.96
C LEU A 91 -0.76 -1.70 10.75
N CYS A 92 -1.64 -2.64 11.09
CA CYS A 92 -3.09 -2.46 10.89
C CYS A 92 -3.70 -1.45 11.86
N ALA A 93 -3.05 -1.18 12.98
CA ALA A 93 -3.45 -0.16 13.94
C ALA A 93 -2.95 1.26 13.59
N LEU A 94 -2.07 1.41 12.58
CA LEU A 94 -1.57 2.72 12.17
C LEU A 94 -2.72 3.63 11.71
N PRO A 95 -2.69 4.92 12.03
CA PRO A 95 -3.70 5.87 11.57
C PRO A 95 -3.62 6.08 10.05
N ALA A 96 -4.76 6.30 9.42
CA ALA A 96 -4.82 6.78 8.05
C ALA A 96 -4.28 8.21 7.97
N ILE A 97 -3.71 8.57 6.83
CA ILE A 97 -3.30 9.95 6.56
C ILE A 97 -4.57 10.81 6.49
N PRO A 98 -4.68 11.88 7.28
CA PRO A 98 -5.79 12.81 7.16
C PRO A 98 -5.71 13.56 5.81
N ALA A 99 -6.85 14.04 5.32
CA ALA A 99 -6.87 14.89 4.13
C ALA A 99 -6.16 16.22 4.42
N GLY A 100 -5.37 16.71 3.46
CA GLY A 100 -4.68 18.00 3.57
C GLY A 100 -3.32 18.02 2.93
N THR A 101 -2.64 19.16 3.08
CA THR A 101 -1.24 19.35 2.67
C THR A 101 -0.35 19.27 3.89
N PHE A 102 0.72 18.49 3.81
CA PHE A 102 1.65 18.27 4.91
C PHE A 102 3.05 18.69 4.50
N SER A 103 3.78 19.27 5.46
CA SER A 103 5.22 19.47 5.33
C SER A 103 5.91 18.25 5.93
N CYS A 104 6.72 17.58 5.13
CA CYS A 104 7.48 16.41 5.57
C CYS A 104 8.93 16.77 5.80
N PRO A 105 9.62 16.09 6.73
CA PRO A 105 11.08 16.18 6.85
C PRO A 105 11.79 15.77 5.55
N ALA A 106 13.10 15.98 5.48
CA ALA A 106 13.90 15.52 4.36
C ALA A 106 13.74 13.99 4.16
N ASP A 107 13.54 13.59 2.91
CA ASP A 107 13.49 12.20 2.53
C ASP A 107 14.89 11.75 2.05
N TRP A 108 15.44 10.74 2.74
CA TRP A 108 16.72 10.11 2.39
C TRP A 108 16.56 8.90 1.47
N GLY A 109 15.32 8.57 1.08
CA GLY A 109 15.00 7.46 0.19
C GLY A 109 15.08 6.08 0.85
N ILE A 110 15.01 6.00 2.16
CA ILE A 110 15.06 4.73 2.90
C ILE A 110 13.66 4.15 3.04
N ASN A 111 13.45 3.00 2.43
CA ASN A 111 12.18 2.30 2.44
C ASN A 111 12.36 0.86 2.93
N TYR A 112 11.32 0.30 3.53
CA TYR A 112 11.27 -1.10 3.91
C TYR A 112 10.12 -1.80 3.20
N ARG A 113 10.44 -2.94 2.59
CA ARG A 113 9.44 -3.83 2.02
C ARG A 113 9.23 -5.01 2.96
N LEU A 114 7.99 -5.16 3.42
CA LEU A 114 7.55 -6.25 4.28
C LEU A 114 6.72 -7.23 3.46
N ILE A 115 7.10 -8.50 3.51
CA ILE A 115 6.37 -9.60 2.88
C ILE A 115 5.94 -10.55 3.98
N PHE A 116 4.65 -10.62 4.22
CA PHE A 116 4.04 -11.54 5.16
C PHE A 116 3.63 -12.84 4.46
N THR A 117 3.70 -13.93 5.20
CA THR A 117 3.27 -15.26 4.74
C THR A 117 2.31 -15.84 5.77
N ALA A 118 1.21 -16.41 5.31
CA ALA A 118 0.24 -17.15 6.10
C ALA A 118 0.14 -18.58 5.52
N GLY A 119 0.69 -19.56 6.23
CA GLY A 119 0.91 -20.89 5.66
C GLY A 119 1.80 -20.82 4.42
N ASP A 120 1.30 -21.29 3.27
CA ASP A 120 2.02 -21.26 2.00
C ASP A 120 1.72 -20.02 1.15
N SER A 121 0.83 -19.14 1.63
CA SER A 121 0.36 -17.98 0.87
C SER A 121 1.15 -16.73 1.21
N LYS A 122 1.76 -16.10 0.20
CA LYS A 122 2.34 -14.76 0.32
C LYS A 122 1.23 -13.71 0.21
N LEU A 123 1.18 -12.81 1.18
CA LEU A 123 0.24 -11.69 1.17
C LEU A 123 0.80 -10.53 0.33
N ALA A 124 -0.09 -9.57 0.01
CA ALA A 124 0.34 -8.35 -0.67
C ALA A 124 1.46 -7.65 0.11
N PRO A 125 2.53 -7.20 -0.56
CA PRO A 125 3.63 -6.55 0.12
C PRO A 125 3.19 -5.21 0.71
N VAL A 126 3.77 -4.89 1.87
CA VAL A 126 3.64 -3.57 2.51
C VAL A 126 4.95 -2.83 2.33
N THR A 127 4.89 -1.57 1.95
CA THR A 127 6.06 -0.68 1.88
C THR A 127 5.93 0.41 2.92
N ILE A 128 7.02 0.71 3.62
CA ILE A 128 7.10 1.72 4.67
C ILE A 128 8.24 2.66 4.33
N ASP A 129 7.95 3.95 4.22
CA ASP A 129 8.98 4.98 4.12
C ASP A 129 9.51 5.26 5.54
N ALA A 130 10.80 5.05 5.75
CA ALA A 130 11.41 5.30 7.07
C ALA A 130 11.85 6.77 7.23
N THR A 131 11.89 7.53 6.14
CA THR A 131 12.26 8.94 6.08
C THR A 131 11.17 9.75 5.39
N GLY A 132 11.30 11.06 5.33
CA GLY A 132 10.27 11.91 4.73
C GLY A 132 8.93 11.86 5.49
N CYS A 133 7.85 11.64 4.79
CA CYS A 133 6.50 11.58 5.35
C CYS A 133 6.17 10.28 6.11
N GLN A 134 7.05 9.31 6.15
CA GLN A 134 6.87 8.03 6.84
C GLN A 134 5.54 7.32 6.49
N GLN A 135 5.25 7.27 5.21
CA GLN A 135 4.03 6.67 4.69
C GLN A 135 4.11 5.14 4.67
N VAL A 136 2.94 4.50 4.78
CA VAL A 136 2.79 3.05 4.70
C VAL A 136 1.77 2.73 3.61
N HIS A 137 2.21 1.94 2.64
CA HIS A 137 1.44 1.51 1.47
C HIS A 137 1.20 0.00 1.48
N GLY A 138 0.14 -0.45 0.83
CA GLY A 138 -0.18 -1.88 0.71
C GLY A 138 -1.19 -2.39 1.75
N LEU A 139 -1.74 -1.50 2.58
CA LEU A 139 -2.76 -1.84 3.59
C LEU A 139 -4.18 -1.40 3.17
N GLY A 140 -4.37 -0.97 1.93
CA GLY A 140 -5.55 -0.24 1.46
C GLY A 140 -5.28 1.26 1.50
N PRO A 141 -5.99 2.06 2.32
CA PRO A 141 -5.66 3.47 2.51
C PRO A 141 -4.23 3.67 3.00
N VAL A 142 -3.56 4.72 2.50
CA VAL A 142 -2.22 5.09 2.97
C VAL A 142 -2.27 5.45 4.44
N ARG A 143 -1.29 4.97 5.21
CA ARG A 143 -1.19 5.18 6.66
C ARG A 143 0.11 5.86 7.02
N TRP A 144 0.26 6.27 8.28
CA TRP A 144 1.43 6.95 8.82
C TRP A 144 2.04 6.23 10.00
N THR A 145 3.38 6.24 10.08
CA THR A 145 4.10 5.84 11.29
C THR A 145 4.45 7.03 12.21
N VAL A 146 4.42 8.27 11.72
CA VAL A 146 4.80 9.50 12.44
C VAL A 146 4.15 9.61 13.82
N PHE A 147 2.87 9.27 13.93
CA PHE A 147 2.12 9.34 15.20
C PHE A 147 2.07 8.01 15.95
N SER A 148 2.90 7.06 15.57
CA SER A 148 2.93 5.72 16.14
C SER A 148 4.36 5.26 16.42
N PRO A 149 5.11 5.98 17.29
CA PRO A 149 6.53 5.68 17.54
C PRO A 149 6.74 4.25 18.06
N GLY A 150 5.76 3.68 18.75
CA GLY A 150 5.80 2.28 19.20
C GLY A 150 5.83 1.24 18.08
N PHE A 151 5.39 1.58 16.87
CA PHE A 151 5.46 0.69 15.72
C PHE A 151 6.90 0.24 15.42
N TRP A 152 7.84 1.18 15.40
CA TRP A 152 9.26 0.90 15.10
C TRP A 152 9.89 -0.01 16.15
N SER A 153 9.53 0.17 17.42
CA SER A 153 9.99 -0.72 18.51
C SER A 153 9.43 -2.15 18.35
N VAL A 154 8.17 -2.30 17.95
CA VAL A 154 7.59 -3.61 17.64
C VAL A 154 8.31 -4.28 16.49
N LEU A 155 8.59 -3.54 15.41
CA LEU A 155 9.30 -4.04 14.24
C LEU A 155 10.74 -4.45 14.60
N ALA A 156 11.45 -3.62 15.36
CA ALA A 156 12.82 -3.89 15.82
C ALA A 156 12.88 -5.16 16.68
N THR A 157 11.98 -5.28 17.66
CA THR A 157 11.88 -6.44 18.53
C THR A 157 11.60 -7.71 17.72
N ALA A 158 10.67 -7.65 16.78
CA ALA A 158 10.34 -8.78 15.93
C ALA A 158 11.52 -9.21 15.05
N ALA A 159 12.25 -8.24 14.51
CA ALA A 159 13.40 -8.45 13.64
C ALA A 159 14.69 -8.85 14.41
N GLY A 160 14.67 -8.82 15.74
CA GLY A 160 15.86 -9.13 16.57
C GLY A 160 16.96 -8.06 16.49
N ILE A 161 16.58 -6.82 16.16
CA ILE A 161 17.52 -5.68 16.05
C ILE A 161 17.83 -5.09 17.45
N GLY A 162 17.06 -5.51 18.46
CA GLY A 162 17.11 -4.95 19.81
C GLY A 162 16.16 -3.77 19.97
N PRO A 163 16.18 -3.09 21.11
CA PRO A 163 15.38 -1.90 21.32
C PRO A 163 15.86 -0.81 20.33
N ALA A 164 15.01 -0.46 19.40
CA ALA A 164 15.27 0.54 18.38
C ALA A 164 14.00 1.36 18.12
N ASP A 165 14.21 2.60 17.80
CA ASP A 165 13.19 3.55 17.38
C ASP A 165 13.25 3.79 15.85
N GLN A 166 12.50 4.76 15.39
CA GLN A 166 12.49 5.16 13.99
C GLN A 166 13.87 5.58 13.47
N ALA A 167 14.71 6.20 14.31
CA ALA A 167 16.05 6.67 13.90
C ALA A 167 16.94 5.50 13.46
N ALA A 168 16.87 4.34 14.12
CA ALA A 168 17.62 3.15 13.72
C ALA A 168 17.22 2.67 12.31
N PHE A 169 15.94 2.82 11.94
CA PHE A 169 15.43 2.45 10.61
C PHE A 169 15.70 3.52 9.55
N SER A 170 15.86 4.77 9.92
CA SER A 170 16.26 5.85 9.00
C SER A 170 17.73 5.78 8.64
N GLY A 171 18.53 5.11 9.47
CA GLY A 171 19.98 5.06 9.36
C GLY A 171 20.68 6.32 9.85
N THR A 172 21.99 6.26 9.87
CA THR A 172 22.84 7.37 10.27
C THR A 172 23.48 7.99 9.03
N PRO A 173 23.28 9.31 8.77
CA PRO A 173 24.01 10.00 7.72
C PRO A 173 25.52 9.95 7.97
N PRO A 174 26.36 10.11 6.93
CA PRO A 174 27.80 10.13 7.05
C PRO A 174 28.32 11.31 7.87
#